data_71c4fb7ce14dec56be88a83befe62187
#
_entry.id   71c4fb7ce14dec56be88a83befe62187
#
_cell.length_a   1.000
_cell.length_b   1.000
_cell.length_c   1.000
_cell.angle_alpha   90.00
_cell.angle_beta   90.00
_cell.angle_gamma   90.00
#
_symmetry.space_group_name_H-M   'P 1'
#
loop_
_entity.id
_entity.type
_entity.pdbx_description
1 polymer ?
#
loop_
_entity_poly.entity_id
_entity_poly.type
_entity_poly.pdbx_seq_one_letter_code
_entity_poly.pdbx_strand_id
1 'polypeptide(L)'
;MANSLLTISMITREAIELFVNSNAFIKNLDRQYDDDFGKKGAKIGSQLRIRLPNDYTVRTGPAVSIQDTAEQQTVLTLATQDGVDVSFSTADLLLSLDDFSERVMLPMMNNLAGGVAGTIMANSANTICNMAQNADAAGNILTPTSGTYLDAAATLAINSTPISAQKIINDPRTEARVVTSLSGLLNPTTAISDQYYEGMMYKALGATWFSDQTVLKFTTGTFTTGTLNGVPTVTGSTALTVSAITGTLAVGDIVTIAGVNAVNRVTKLSTGEPRQFVVTVAMVANATVLNVYPSLVPSSTGVAGGPAVQYQTVDASPASNATVTLYTNNGAAQTYRKSFRYAPQAITMATGDLPLPANKVVARHKYDNVSMRAITDYMIGTDQEITRLDVLFGSLVIRPEWMCVVPDKV
;
A
#
# COMPACT_ATOMS: atom_id res chain seq x y z
N MET A 1 -42.26 -20.67 22.30
CA MET A 1 -41.19 -19.71 22.01
C MET A 1 -40.88 -19.85 20.54
N ALA A 2 -41.02 -18.76 19.77
CA ALA A 2 -40.69 -18.79 18.34
C ALA A 2 -39.18 -18.93 18.22
N ASN A 3 -38.69 -19.99 17.58
CA ASN A 3 -37.30 -20.12 17.20
C ASN A 3 -36.98 -18.95 16.27
N SER A 4 -36.14 -18.03 16.69
CA SER A 4 -35.59 -17.03 15.80
C SER A 4 -34.57 -17.74 14.91
N LEU A 5 -34.98 -18.18 13.74
CA LEU A 5 -34.09 -18.62 12.67
C LEU A 5 -33.10 -17.49 12.37
N LEU A 6 -31.82 -17.80 12.31
CA LEU A 6 -30.79 -16.89 11.86
C LEU A 6 -31.17 -16.39 10.44
N THR A 7 -31.62 -15.16 10.34
CA THR A 7 -31.95 -14.58 9.05
C THR A 7 -30.64 -14.25 8.29
N ILE A 8 -30.64 -14.33 6.96
CA ILE A 8 -29.49 -13.98 6.13
C ILE A 8 -28.95 -12.58 6.45
N SER A 9 -29.81 -11.68 6.92
CA SER A 9 -29.44 -10.34 7.39
C SER A 9 -28.56 -10.38 8.64
N MET A 10 -28.87 -11.25 9.61
CA MET A 10 -28.04 -11.41 10.83
C MET A 10 -26.70 -12.06 10.48
N ILE A 11 -26.70 -13.07 9.62
CA ILE A 11 -25.49 -13.73 9.12
C ILE A 11 -24.59 -12.72 8.42
N THR A 12 -25.15 -11.88 7.53
CA THR A 12 -24.35 -10.87 6.79
C THR A 12 -23.79 -9.81 7.71
N ARG A 13 -24.53 -9.40 8.76
CA ARG A 13 -24.06 -8.43 9.73
C ARG A 13 -22.87 -8.97 10.54
N GLU A 14 -22.96 -10.18 11.03
CA GLU A 14 -21.89 -10.84 11.77
C GLU A 14 -20.67 -11.08 10.87
N ALA A 15 -20.89 -11.53 9.64
CA ALA A 15 -19.83 -11.76 8.66
C ALA A 15 -19.00 -10.49 8.39
N ILE A 16 -19.65 -9.34 8.22
CA ILE A 16 -18.91 -8.09 7.94
C ILE A 16 -18.15 -7.59 9.17
N GLU A 17 -18.69 -7.76 10.38
CA GLU A 17 -17.99 -7.42 11.62
C GLU A 17 -16.73 -8.29 11.79
N LEU A 18 -16.85 -9.60 11.52
CA LEU A 18 -15.72 -10.53 11.53
C LEU A 18 -14.68 -10.15 10.45
N PHE A 19 -15.11 -9.85 9.23
CA PHE A 19 -14.25 -9.46 8.13
C PHE A 19 -13.37 -8.24 8.48
N VAL A 20 -13.96 -7.16 8.99
CA VAL A 20 -13.23 -5.93 9.33
C VAL A 20 -12.28 -6.13 10.51
N ASN A 21 -12.67 -6.96 11.49
CA ASN A 21 -11.88 -7.15 12.70
C ASN A 21 -10.81 -8.26 12.58
N SER A 22 -10.92 -9.15 11.60
CA SER A 22 -10.02 -10.30 11.46
C SER A 22 -8.62 -9.94 10.94
N ASN A 23 -8.49 -8.84 10.19
CA ASN A 23 -7.22 -8.45 9.58
C ASN A 23 -6.75 -7.09 10.07
N ALA A 24 -5.52 -7.04 10.62
CA ALA A 24 -4.93 -5.82 11.18
C ALA A 24 -4.70 -4.75 10.11
N PHE A 25 -4.37 -5.12 8.88
CA PHE A 25 -4.14 -4.16 7.80
C PHE A 25 -5.44 -3.49 7.36
N ILE A 26 -6.50 -4.27 7.07
CA ILE A 26 -7.81 -3.71 6.67
C ILE A 26 -8.36 -2.76 7.73
N LYS A 27 -8.22 -3.12 9.01
CA LYS A 27 -8.66 -2.27 10.13
C LYS A 27 -7.96 -0.92 10.17
N ASN A 28 -6.73 -0.84 9.66
CA ASN A 28 -5.86 0.32 9.75
C ASN A 28 -5.75 1.14 8.44
N LEU A 29 -6.51 0.78 7.40
CA LEU A 29 -6.63 1.58 6.18
C LEU A 29 -7.56 2.77 6.36
N ASP A 30 -7.35 3.81 5.55
CA ASP A 30 -8.30 4.90 5.44
C ASP A 30 -9.50 4.48 4.57
N ARG A 31 -10.70 4.69 5.11
CA ARG A 31 -11.99 4.33 4.48
C ARG A 31 -12.96 5.50 4.44
N GLN A 32 -12.45 6.71 4.63
CA GLN A 32 -13.25 7.94 4.67
C GLN A 32 -13.42 8.49 3.25
N TYR A 33 -14.42 7.98 2.53
CA TYR A 33 -14.80 8.49 1.22
C TYR A 33 -16.25 8.93 1.19
N ASP A 34 -16.56 9.66 0.11
CA ASP A 34 -17.88 10.17 -0.20
C ASP A 34 -18.95 9.09 0.04
N ASP A 35 -19.91 9.40 0.90
CA ASP A 35 -20.99 8.49 1.28
C ASP A 35 -21.85 8.06 0.08
N ASP A 36 -21.79 8.79 -1.03
CA ASP A 36 -22.53 8.49 -2.25
C ASP A 36 -21.73 7.64 -3.26
N PHE A 37 -20.44 7.42 -3.03
CA PHE A 37 -19.65 6.60 -3.92
C PHE A 37 -20.02 5.12 -3.81
N GLY A 38 -20.23 4.47 -4.97
CA GLY A 38 -20.56 3.05 -5.02
C GLY A 38 -22.00 2.67 -4.70
N LYS A 39 -22.90 3.63 -4.38
CA LYS A 39 -24.31 3.38 -4.16
C LYS A 39 -25.07 3.15 -5.47
N LYS A 40 -26.08 2.29 -5.42
CA LYS A 40 -26.97 2.05 -6.57
C LYS A 40 -27.71 3.35 -6.95
N GLY A 41 -27.55 3.79 -8.21
CA GLY A 41 -28.17 5.02 -8.71
C GLY A 41 -27.38 6.30 -8.41
N ALA A 42 -26.20 6.20 -7.81
CA ALA A 42 -25.31 7.34 -7.69
C ALA A 42 -24.91 7.89 -9.06
N LYS A 43 -24.82 9.21 -9.17
CA LYS A 43 -24.31 9.88 -10.39
C LYS A 43 -22.82 9.63 -10.62
N ILE A 44 -22.11 9.19 -9.58
CA ILE A 44 -20.69 8.85 -9.58
C ILE A 44 -20.60 7.37 -10.01
N GLY A 45 -19.97 7.11 -11.14
CA GLY A 45 -19.74 5.77 -11.68
C GLY A 45 -18.75 4.93 -10.86
N SER A 46 -18.09 3.97 -11.49
CA SER A 46 -17.07 3.11 -10.83
C SER A 46 -15.76 3.83 -10.50
N GLN A 47 -15.62 5.10 -10.83
CA GLN A 47 -14.42 5.91 -10.65
C GLN A 47 -14.67 7.13 -9.78
N LEU A 48 -13.88 7.28 -8.72
CA LEU A 48 -13.84 8.46 -7.86
C LEU A 48 -12.55 9.24 -8.13
N ARG A 49 -12.68 10.51 -8.50
CA ARG A 49 -11.55 11.43 -8.68
C ARG A 49 -11.23 12.11 -7.37
N ILE A 50 -10.02 11.85 -6.85
CA ILE A 50 -9.51 12.44 -5.61
C ILE A 50 -8.54 13.55 -5.99
N ARG A 51 -8.83 14.79 -5.52
CA ARG A 51 -7.96 15.95 -5.71
C ARG A 51 -6.87 15.95 -4.65
N LEU A 52 -5.64 16.17 -5.07
CA LEU A 52 -4.50 16.31 -4.17
C LEU A 52 -4.30 17.78 -3.80
N PRO A 53 -3.90 18.09 -2.55
CA PRO A 53 -3.54 19.45 -2.16
C PRO A 53 -2.39 19.98 -3.00
N ASN A 54 -2.47 21.25 -3.38
CA ASN A 54 -1.45 21.94 -4.14
C ASN A 54 -0.23 22.30 -3.26
N ASP A 55 0.95 22.27 -3.86
CA ASP A 55 2.17 22.80 -3.26
C ASP A 55 2.41 24.25 -3.76
N TYR A 56 3.01 25.07 -2.90
CA TYR A 56 3.35 26.44 -3.20
C TYR A 56 4.81 26.72 -2.77
N THR A 57 5.45 27.68 -3.45
CA THR A 57 6.79 28.15 -3.07
C THR A 57 6.69 29.51 -2.40
N VAL A 58 7.55 29.77 -1.42
CA VAL A 58 7.63 31.07 -0.73
C VAL A 58 8.50 32.01 -1.53
N ARG A 59 7.96 33.19 -1.89
CA ARG A 59 8.77 34.25 -2.50
C ARG A 59 9.55 35.03 -1.44
N THR A 60 10.69 35.55 -1.79
CA THR A 60 11.47 36.47 -0.97
C THR A 60 11.47 37.86 -1.61
N GLY A 61 11.21 38.91 -0.80
CA GLY A 61 11.20 40.30 -1.25
C GLY A 61 9.80 40.83 -1.60
N PRO A 62 9.68 42.12 -1.97
CA PRO A 62 8.38 42.79 -2.14
C PRO A 62 7.73 42.53 -3.52
N ALA A 63 8.47 42.06 -4.51
CA ALA A 63 7.93 41.82 -5.86
C ALA A 63 6.97 40.65 -5.87
N VAL A 64 5.81 40.81 -6.53
CA VAL A 64 4.80 39.75 -6.68
C VAL A 64 5.34 38.66 -7.61
N SER A 65 5.25 37.39 -7.20
CA SER A 65 5.48 36.22 -8.03
C SER A 65 4.22 35.38 -8.04
N ILE A 66 3.48 35.39 -9.14
CA ILE A 66 2.23 34.63 -9.29
C ILE A 66 2.59 33.20 -9.60
N GLN A 67 1.96 32.25 -8.88
CA GLN A 67 2.10 30.81 -9.11
C GLN A 67 0.76 30.29 -9.62
N ASP A 68 0.80 29.55 -10.71
CA ASP A 68 -0.38 28.88 -11.25
C ASP A 68 -0.78 27.71 -10.36
N THR A 69 -2.07 27.60 -10.10
CA THR A 69 -2.65 26.46 -9.37
C THR A 69 -2.97 25.36 -10.36
N ALA A 70 -2.12 24.32 -10.42
CA ALA A 70 -2.37 23.12 -11.22
C ALA A 70 -2.85 22.00 -10.29
N GLU A 71 -4.15 21.78 -10.23
CA GLU A 71 -4.73 20.72 -9.41
C GLU A 71 -4.28 19.33 -9.92
N GLN A 72 -3.60 18.59 -9.07
CA GLN A 72 -3.31 17.18 -9.31
C GLN A 72 -4.48 16.33 -8.86
N GLN A 73 -4.78 15.28 -9.61
CA GLN A 73 -5.85 14.34 -9.27
C GLN A 73 -5.39 12.90 -9.46
N THR A 74 -5.94 12.03 -8.66
CA THR A 74 -5.79 10.58 -8.82
C THR A 74 -7.17 9.92 -8.85
N VAL A 75 -7.28 8.74 -9.44
CA VAL A 75 -8.56 8.07 -9.68
C VAL A 75 -8.60 6.75 -8.93
N LEU A 76 -9.54 6.63 -8.01
CA LEU A 76 -9.88 5.37 -7.37
C LEU A 76 -10.96 4.66 -8.18
N THR A 77 -10.70 3.42 -8.57
CA THR A 77 -11.64 2.60 -9.35
C THR A 77 -12.09 1.39 -8.53
N LEU A 78 -13.40 1.13 -8.50
CA LEU A 78 -13.97 -0.10 -7.97
C LEU A 78 -13.93 -1.16 -9.07
N ALA A 79 -12.97 -2.09 -8.99
CA ALA A 79 -12.72 -3.05 -10.06
C ALA A 79 -12.66 -4.51 -9.60
N THR A 80 -12.40 -4.76 -8.32
CA THR A 80 -12.17 -6.12 -7.82
C THR A 80 -13.34 -6.58 -6.97
N GLN A 81 -13.88 -7.73 -7.30
CA GLN A 81 -14.91 -8.40 -6.53
C GLN A 81 -14.35 -9.73 -6.05
N ASP A 82 -14.17 -9.84 -4.72
CA ASP A 82 -13.77 -11.08 -4.08
C ASP A 82 -14.93 -11.63 -3.24
N GLY A 83 -15.02 -12.93 -3.14
CA GLY A 83 -16.07 -13.59 -2.40
C GLY A 83 -15.69 -15.00 -1.98
N VAL A 84 -16.49 -15.57 -1.08
CA VAL A 84 -16.41 -16.96 -0.69
C VAL A 84 -17.78 -17.59 -0.84
N ASP A 85 -17.79 -18.73 -1.51
CA ASP A 85 -19.00 -19.51 -1.78
C ASP A 85 -18.96 -20.80 -0.96
N VAL A 86 -20.08 -21.11 -0.28
CA VAL A 86 -20.25 -22.33 0.50
C VAL A 86 -21.56 -23.00 0.11
N SER A 87 -21.52 -24.31 -0.08
CA SER A 87 -22.70 -25.12 -0.35
C SER A 87 -22.96 -26.06 0.83
N PHE A 88 -24.22 -26.16 1.21
CA PHE A 88 -24.72 -27.13 2.21
C PHE A 88 -25.75 -28.02 1.55
N SER A 89 -25.68 -29.32 1.81
CA SER A 89 -26.78 -30.20 1.45
C SER A 89 -27.95 -30.01 2.43
N THR A 90 -29.17 -30.34 1.99
CA THR A 90 -30.36 -30.31 2.89
C THR A 90 -30.20 -31.23 4.07
N ALA A 91 -29.43 -32.32 3.92
CA ALA A 91 -29.12 -33.24 5.01
C ALA A 91 -28.16 -32.59 6.05
N ASP A 92 -27.17 -31.80 5.61
CA ASP A 92 -26.25 -31.09 6.51
C ASP A 92 -26.97 -30.00 7.32
N LEU A 93 -27.90 -29.29 6.70
CA LEU A 93 -28.73 -28.28 7.34
C LEU A 93 -29.66 -28.88 8.43
N LEU A 94 -30.08 -30.13 8.25
CA LEU A 94 -30.90 -30.81 9.23
C LEU A 94 -30.11 -31.27 10.46
N LEU A 95 -28.82 -31.58 10.31
CA LEU A 95 -28.04 -32.28 11.31
C LEU A 95 -27.12 -31.42 12.18
N SER A 96 -26.79 -30.18 11.80
CA SER A 96 -25.79 -29.41 12.53
C SER A 96 -26.03 -27.90 12.52
N LEU A 97 -27.03 -27.48 13.29
CA LEU A 97 -27.32 -26.04 13.48
C LEU A 97 -26.56 -25.38 14.65
N ASP A 98 -25.77 -26.14 15.40
CA ASP A 98 -24.97 -25.60 16.49
C ASP A 98 -23.58 -25.14 15.97
N ASP A 99 -23.19 -23.92 16.31
CA ASP A 99 -21.88 -23.32 16.04
C ASP A 99 -21.53 -22.95 14.55
N PHE A 100 -22.53 -22.68 13.72
CA PHE A 100 -22.29 -22.24 12.32
C PHE A 100 -21.37 -21.03 12.22
N SER A 101 -21.51 -20.07 13.13
CA SER A 101 -20.70 -18.86 13.15
C SER A 101 -19.21 -19.16 13.39
N GLU A 102 -18.89 -19.95 14.39
CA GLU A 102 -17.48 -20.24 14.73
C GLU A 102 -16.83 -21.24 13.79
N ARG A 103 -17.57 -22.23 13.33
CA ARG A 103 -17.00 -23.33 12.53
C ARG A 103 -16.95 -23.05 11.04
N VAL A 104 -17.83 -22.21 10.53
CA VAL A 104 -17.96 -21.93 9.10
C VAL A 104 -17.68 -20.47 8.78
N MET A 105 -18.40 -19.53 9.39
CA MET A 105 -18.28 -18.11 9.04
C MET A 105 -16.92 -17.52 9.42
N LEU A 106 -16.42 -17.78 10.59
CA LEU A 106 -15.14 -17.22 11.05
C LEU A 106 -13.96 -17.59 10.13
N PRO A 107 -13.75 -18.89 9.77
CA PRO A 107 -12.72 -19.26 8.80
C PRO A 107 -12.93 -18.66 7.41
N MET A 108 -14.18 -18.58 6.93
CA MET A 108 -14.51 -17.95 5.64
C MET A 108 -14.11 -16.47 5.62
N MET A 109 -14.49 -15.72 6.65
CA MET A 109 -14.22 -14.29 6.75
C MET A 109 -12.73 -14.00 6.94
N ASN A 110 -12.02 -14.83 7.71
CA ASN A 110 -10.57 -14.72 7.85
C ASN A 110 -9.87 -14.92 6.50
N ASN A 111 -10.27 -15.90 5.72
CA ASN A 111 -9.69 -16.16 4.40
C ASN A 111 -10.02 -15.04 3.40
N LEU A 112 -11.28 -14.57 3.39
CA LEU A 112 -11.68 -13.45 2.52
C LEU A 112 -10.92 -12.17 2.89
N ALA A 113 -10.83 -11.84 4.17
CA ALA A 113 -10.09 -10.69 4.65
C ALA A 113 -8.59 -10.79 4.31
N GLY A 114 -8.00 -11.98 4.48
CA GLY A 114 -6.62 -12.24 4.08
C GLY A 114 -6.39 -12.06 2.57
N GLY A 115 -7.30 -12.53 1.72
CA GLY A 115 -7.24 -12.35 0.27
C GLY A 115 -7.32 -10.89 -0.15
N VAL A 116 -8.32 -10.17 0.36
CA VAL A 116 -8.49 -8.72 0.11
C VAL A 116 -7.27 -7.92 0.62
N ALA A 117 -6.83 -8.20 1.85
CA ALA A 117 -5.64 -7.55 2.43
C ALA A 117 -4.39 -7.81 1.59
N GLY A 118 -4.17 -9.05 1.14
CA GLY A 118 -3.04 -9.43 0.29
C GLY A 118 -3.03 -8.68 -1.04
N THR A 119 -4.19 -8.55 -1.68
CA THR A 119 -4.34 -7.79 -2.94
C THR A 119 -4.03 -6.31 -2.75
N ILE A 120 -4.59 -5.68 -1.70
CA ILE A 120 -4.33 -4.27 -1.39
C ILE A 120 -2.86 -4.06 -1.02
N MET A 121 -2.29 -4.96 -0.22
CA MET A 121 -0.90 -4.92 0.21
C MET A 121 0.06 -5.01 -0.98
N ALA A 122 -0.18 -5.95 -1.91
CA ALA A 122 0.66 -6.12 -3.10
C ALA A 122 0.62 -4.87 -3.99
N ASN A 123 -0.57 -4.32 -4.23
CA ASN A 123 -0.73 -3.09 -5.00
C ASN A 123 -0.03 -1.91 -4.32
N SER A 124 -0.19 -1.76 -3.01
CA SER A 124 0.40 -0.66 -2.24
C SER A 124 1.92 -0.77 -2.16
N ALA A 125 2.45 -1.94 -1.80
CA ALA A 125 3.88 -2.15 -1.61
C ALA A 125 4.70 -1.95 -2.90
N ASN A 126 4.10 -2.18 -4.07
CA ASN A 126 4.77 -2.01 -5.37
C ASN A 126 4.75 -0.57 -5.89
N THR A 127 4.03 0.35 -5.23
CA THR A 127 4.00 1.78 -5.59
C THR A 127 4.86 2.64 -4.68
N ILE A 128 5.41 2.08 -3.59
CA ILE A 128 6.22 2.84 -2.62
C ILE A 128 7.57 3.18 -3.24
N CYS A 129 7.89 4.48 -3.30
CA CYS A 129 9.14 4.97 -3.86
C CYS A 129 10.28 5.13 -2.84
N ASN A 130 9.99 5.10 -1.54
CA ASN A 130 10.99 5.26 -0.49
C ASN A 130 11.32 3.92 0.17
N MET A 131 12.60 3.69 0.46
CA MET A 131 13.06 2.50 1.18
C MET A 131 14.17 2.89 2.15
N ALA A 132 14.07 2.39 3.37
CA ALA A 132 15.15 2.40 4.35
C ALA A 132 15.60 0.95 4.57
N GLN A 133 16.83 0.64 4.21
CA GLN A 133 17.34 -0.73 4.29
C GLN A 133 18.50 -0.85 5.27
N ASN A 134 18.62 -2.00 5.91
CA ASN A 134 19.83 -2.45 6.54
C ASN A 134 20.50 -3.44 5.57
N ALA A 135 21.69 -3.09 5.08
CA ALA A 135 22.43 -3.93 4.14
C ALA A 135 23.89 -4.09 4.58
N ASP A 136 24.49 -5.21 4.23
CA ASP A 136 25.92 -5.43 4.43
C ASP A 136 26.76 -4.70 3.34
N ALA A 137 28.07 -4.76 3.47
CA ALA A 137 29.00 -4.16 2.51
C ALA A 137 28.89 -4.74 1.09
N ALA A 138 28.32 -5.94 0.94
CA ALA A 138 28.08 -6.58 -0.35
C ALA A 138 26.71 -6.21 -0.94
N GLY A 139 25.89 -5.40 -0.24
CA GLY A 139 24.55 -5.00 -0.66
C GLY A 139 23.44 -6.03 -0.35
N ASN A 140 23.72 -7.06 0.44
CA ASN A 140 22.68 -8.00 0.86
C ASN A 140 21.76 -7.36 1.90
N ILE A 141 20.48 -7.54 1.73
CA ILE A 141 19.48 -7.08 2.70
C ILE A 141 19.60 -7.93 3.96
N LEU A 142 19.72 -7.24 5.10
CA LEU A 142 19.74 -7.82 6.43
C LEU A 142 18.41 -7.57 7.15
N THR A 143 18.28 -8.15 8.34
CA THR A 143 17.16 -7.86 9.24
C THR A 143 17.17 -6.38 9.63
N PRO A 144 16.03 -5.67 9.55
CA PRO A 144 15.96 -4.25 9.93
C PRO A 144 16.21 -4.08 11.43
N THR A 145 16.88 -3.00 11.77
CA THR A 145 17.15 -2.58 13.15
C THR A 145 16.25 -1.42 13.55
N SER A 146 16.26 -1.04 14.83
CA SER A 146 15.58 0.18 15.30
C SER A 146 16.06 1.44 14.54
N GLY A 147 17.34 1.50 14.16
CA GLY A 147 17.90 2.56 13.31
C GLY A 147 17.21 2.63 11.96
N THR A 148 17.03 1.49 11.27
CA THR A 148 16.35 1.44 9.97
C THR A 148 14.92 1.99 10.03
N TYR A 149 14.16 1.71 11.11
CA TYR A 149 12.82 2.27 11.30
C TYR A 149 12.82 3.76 11.61
N LEU A 150 13.89 4.28 12.26
CA LEU A 150 14.06 5.71 12.49
C LEU A 150 14.47 6.44 11.19
N ASP A 151 15.29 5.82 10.34
CA ASP A 151 15.62 6.35 9.01
C ASP A 151 14.37 6.41 8.13
N ALA A 152 13.51 5.39 8.19
CA ALA A 152 12.20 5.43 7.54
C ALA A 152 11.34 6.59 8.08
N ALA A 153 11.37 6.85 9.40
CA ALA A 153 10.65 7.99 9.98
C ALA A 153 11.19 9.33 9.47
N ALA A 154 12.51 9.48 9.40
CA ALA A 154 13.16 10.69 8.91
C ALA A 154 12.81 10.94 7.43
N THR A 155 12.83 9.91 6.59
CA THR A 155 12.42 9.98 5.19
C THR A 155 10.97 10.46 5.03
N LEU A 156 10.07 9.93 5.85
CA LEU A 156 8.66 10.36 5.86
C LEU A 156 8.51 11.81 6.34
N ALA A 157 9.27 12.24 7.34
CA ALA A 157 9.24 13.61 7.85
C ALA A 157 9.72 14.61 6.77
N ILE A 158 10.77 14.30 6.01
CA ILE A 158 11.26 15.10 4.88
C ILE A 158 10.16 15.27 3.82
N ASN A 159 9.35 14.23 3.59
CA ASN A 159 8.21 14.27 2.67
C ASN A 159 6.95 14.92 3.28
N SER A 160 7.06 15.59 4.42
CA SER A 160 5.96 16.29 5.13
C SER A 160 4.79 15.36 5.50
N THR A 161 5.10 14.13 5.88
CA THR A 161 4.10 13.17 6.33
C THR A 161 3.60 13.53 7.73
N PRO A 162 2.30 13.43 8.04
CA PRO A 162 1.78 13.63 9.39
C PRO A 162 2.47 12.70 10.40
N ILE A 163 3.05 13.28 11.46
CA ILE A 163 3.87 12.52 12.43
C ILE A 163 2.98 11.76 13.43
N SER A 164 1.79 12.27 13.72
CA SER A 164 0.98 11.83 14.87
C SER A 164 0.26 10.48 14.69
N ALA A 165 0.18 9.94 13.49
CA ALA A 165 -0.64 8.75 13.20
C ALA A 165 0.07 7.69 12.36
N GLN A 166 1.41 7.68 12.37
CA GLN A 166 2.16 6.72 11.57
C GLN A 166 1.99 5.30 12.08
N LYS A 167 1.92 4.35 11.15
CA LYS A 167 1.76 2.93 11.40
C LYS A 167 2.88 2.14 10.74
N ILE A 168 3.24 1.03 11.34
CA ILE A 168 4.21 0.08 10.80
C ILE A 168 3.50 -1.27 10.69
N ILE A 169 3.61 -1.88 9.53
CA ILE A 169 3.11 -3.23 9.31
C ILE A 169 4.29 -4.15 8.97
N ASN A 170 4.42 -5.21 9.74
CA ASN A 170 5.49 -6.18 9.61
C ASN A 170 4.95 -7.60 9.36
N ASP A 171 5.77 -8.43 8.71
CA ASP A 171 5.61 -9.88 8.76
C ASP A 171 5.86 -10.37 10.20
N PRO A 172 5.15 -11.38 10.70
CA PRO A 172 5.35 -11.90 12.06
C PRO A 172 6.79 -12.31 12.38
N ARG A 173 7.53 -12.82 11.39
CA ARG A 173 8.95 -13.18 11.57
C ARG A 173 9.84 -11.95 11.68
N THR A 174 9.54 -10.91 10.90
CA THR A 174 10.26 -9.63 10.99
C THR A 174 10.06 -9.00 12.37
N GLU A 175 8.83 -8.99 12.88
CA GLU A 175 8.52 -8.46 14.21
C GLU A 175 9.29 -9.22 15.30
N ALA A 176 9.27 -10.55 15.29
CA ALA A 176 10.00 -11.36 16.25
C ALA A 176 11.53 -11.06 16.24
N ARG A 177 12.12 -10.87 15.05
CA ARG A 177 13.54 -10.52 14.90
C ARG A 177 13.85 -9.12 15.46
N VAL A 178 12.97 -8.15 15.20
CA VAL A 178 13.13 -6.77 15.71
C VAL A 178 13.03 -6.76 17.23
N VAL A 179 12.03 -7.42 17.82
CA VAL A 179 11.90 -7.58 19.29
C VAL A 179 13.17 -8.21 19.88
N THR A 180 13.67 -9.27 19.25
CA THR A 180 14.93 -9.93 19.68
C THR A 180 16.12 -8.96 19.63
N SER A 181 16.21 -8.10 18.60
CA SER A 181 17.31 -7.12 18.48
C SER A 181 17.28 -6.05 19.57
N LEU A 182 16.12 -5.80 20.17
CA LEU A 182 15.92 -4.84 21.26
C LEU A 182 16.04 -5.47 22.64
N SER A 183 16.25 -6.78 22.75
CA SER A 183 16.28 -7.51 24.04
C SER A 183 17.32 -6.97 25.05
N GLY A 184 18.42 -6.39 24.57
CA GLY A 184 19.42 -5.75 25.42
C GLY A 184 18.99 -4.40 26.04
N LEU A 185 17.92 -3.80 25.56
CA LEU A 185 17.36 -2.54 26.05
C LEU A 185 16.14 -2.75 26.96
N LEU A 186 15.71 -4.01 27.14
CA LEU A 186 14.55 -4.36 27.97
C LEU A 186 14.88 -4.24 29.46
N ASN A 187 14.63 -3.06 30.01
CA ASN A 187 14.63 -2.82 31.44
C ASN A 187 13.19 -2.94 31.97
N PRO A 188 12.92 -3.48 33.18
CA PRO A 188 11.57 -3.78 33.66
C PRO A 188 10.78 -2.53 34.07
N THR A 189 10.43 -1.69 33.11
CA THR A 189 9.40 -0.66 33.25
C THR A 189 8.10 -1.16 32.61
N THR A 190 6.94 -0.69 33.07
CA THR A 190 5.62 -1.25 32.72
C THR A 190 5.38 -1.40 31.22
N ALA A 191 5.78 -0.42 30.39
CA ALA A 191 5.60 -0.48 28.94
C ALA A 191 6.52 -1.51 28.25
N ILE A 192 7.65 -1.80 28.82
CA ILE A 192 8.65 -2.77 28.34
C ILE A 192 8.29 -4.19 28.81
N SER A 193 7.65 -4.29 29.99
CA SER A 193 7.09 -5.50 30.53
C SER A 193 6.06 -6.12 29.57
N ASP A 194 5.14 -5.31 29.05
CA ASP A 194 4.11 -5.78 28.11
C ASP A 194 4.72 -6.28 26.78
N GLN A 195 5.74 -5.59 26.26
CA GLN A 195 6.50 -6.05 25.07
C GLN A 195 7.22 -7.38 25.33
N TYR A 196 7.76 -7.56 26.53
CA TYR A 196 8.44 -8.80 26.93
C TYR A 196 7.46 -9.97 27.06
N TYR A 197 6.30 -9.73 27.71
CA TYR A 197 5.31 -10.77 27.94
C TYR A 197 4.53 -11.15 26.67
N GLU A 198 4.20 -10.18 25.84
CA GLU A 198 3.37 -10.40 24.67
C GLU A 198 4.17 -10.58 23.36
N GLY A 199 5.46 -10.24 23.38
CA GLY A 199 6.33 -10.36 22.21
C GLY A 199 5.98 -9.44 21.05
N MET A 200 5.20 -8.38 21.31
CA MET A 200 4.70 -7.44 20.30
C MET A 200 5.15 -6.01 20.58
N MET A 201 5.36 -5.23 19.53
CA MET A 201 5.68 -3.80 19.58
C MET A 201 4.42 -2.98 19.38
N TYR A 202 3.68 -2.64 20.42
CA TYR A 202 2.41 -1.88 20.29
C TYR A 202 2.60 -0.45 19.80
N LYS A 203 3.39 0.33 20.50
CA LYS A 203 3.70 1.72 20.17
C LYS A 203 5.13 2.03 20.51
N ALA A 204 5.96 2.12 19.50
CA ALA A 204 7.38 2.40 19.64
C ALA A 204 7.89 3.19 18.44
N LEU A 205 9.02 3.88 18.60
CA LEU A 205 9.71 4.64 17.55
C LEU A 205 8.79 5.62 16.80
N GLY A 206 7.80 6.21 17.52
CA GLY A 206 6.88 7.20 16.96
C GLY A 206 5.78 6.63 16.07
N ALA A 207 5.54 5.32 16.06
CA ALA A 207 4.51 4.68 15.27
C ALA A 207 3.78 3.58 16.07
N THR A 208 2.60 3.18 15.60
CA THR A 208 1.87 2.01 16.08
C THR A 208 2.23 0.81 15.20
N TRP A 209 2.59 -0.29 15.84
CA TRP A 209 3.08 -1.51 15.17
C TRP A 209 1.98 -2.53 15.04
N PHE A 210 1.94 -3.19 13.88
CA PHE A 210 1.02 -4.28 13.59
C PHE A 210 1.77 -5.39 12.89
N SER A 211 1.36 -6.62 13.21
CA SER A 211 1.85 -7.81 12.54
C SER A 211 0.76 -8.37 11.62
N ASP A 212 1.11 -8.67 10.38
CA ASP A 212 0.19 -9.27 9.41
C ASP A 212 0.91 -10.31 8.56
N GLN A 213 0.28 -11.48 8.43
CA GLN A 213 0.83 -12.59 7.64
C GLN A 213 0.74 -12.36 6.12
N THR A 214 -0.03 -11.36 5.67
CA THR A 214 -0.21 -11.02 4.25
C THR A 214 0.89 -10.14 3.69
N VAL A 215 1.91 -9.78 4.49
CA VAL A 215 3.05 -8.97 4.04
C VAL A 215 3.73 -9.63 2.84
N LEU A 216 3.87 -8.86 1.77
CA LEU A 216 4.38 -9.33 0.49
C LEU A 216 5.84 -9.77 0.58
N LYS A 217 6.12 -10.97 0.06
CA LYS A 217 7.46 -11.39 -0.30
C LYS A 217 7.75 -10.92 -1.71
N PHE A 218 8.78 -10.13 -1.86
CA PHE A 218 9.16 -9.51 -3.12
C PHE A 218 10.52 -10.01 -3.55
N THR A 219 10.66 -10.29 -4.86
CA THR A 219 11.95 -10.63 -5.46
C THR A 219 12.30 -9.55 -6.47
N THR A 220 13.48 -8.94 -6.31
CA THR A 220 13.98 -7.91 -7.22
C THR A 220 14.32 -8.49 -8.60
N GLY A 221 14.38 -7.63 -9.58
CA GLY A 221 15.00 -7.99 -10.86
C GLY A 221 16.51 -8.26 -10.72
N THR A 222 17.11 -8.70 -11.80
CA THR A 222 18.56 -9.01 -11.90
C THR A 222 19.39 -7.83 -12.39
N PHE A 223 18.78 -6.67 -12.60
CA PHE A 223 19.47 -5.44 -13.00
C PHE A 223 20.42 -4.96 -11.89
N THR A 224 21.58 -4.54 -12.26
CA THR A 224 22.55 -3.97 -11.33
C THR A 224 22.76 -2.48 -11.57
N THR A 225 23.26 -2.13 -12.74
CA THR A 225 23.53 -0.77 -13.17
C THR A 225 23.28 -0.61 -14.65
N GLY A 226 22.95 0.60 -15.06
CA GLY A 226 22.83 1.02 -16.46
C GLY A 226 23.09 2.51 -16.57
N THR A 227 22.94 3.07 -17.76
CA THR A 227 23.15 4.50 -17.99
C THR A 227 21.95 5.11 -18.69
N LEU A 228 21.64 6.37 -18.38
CA LEU A 228 20.67 7.14 -19.13
C LEU A 228 21.20 7.42 -20.54
N ASN A 229 20.31 7.33 -21.53
CA ASN A 229 20.62 7.70 -22.91
C ASN A 229 20.07 9.10 -23.18
N GLY A 230 20.91 10.12 -22.94
CA GLY A 230 20.53 11.50 -23.05
C GLY A 230 19.97 12.12 -21.75
N VAL A 231 19.68 13.41 -21.79
CA VAL A 231 19.01 14.12 -20.71
C VAL A 231 17.51 14.07 -20.96
N PRO A 232 16.65 13.81 -19.94
CA PRO A 232 15.22 13.90 -20.11
C PRO A 232 14.81 15.28 -20.65
N THR A 233 14.15 15.29 -21.78
CA THR A 233 13.79 16.52 -22.49
C THR A 233 12.56 17.23 -21.93
N VAL A 234 11.78 16.53 -21.08
CA VAL A 234 10.53 17.05 -20.52
C VAL A 234 10.58 17.00 -18.99
N THR A 235 10.36 18.14 -18.36
CA THR A 235 10.15 18.23 -16.92
C THR A 235 8.91 17.42 -16.52
N GLY A 236 9.02 16.63 -15.47
CA GLY A 236 7.92 15.74 -15.04
C GLY A 236 7.86 14.43 -15.82
N SER A 237 8.91 14.07 -16.55
CA SER A 237 8.98 12.77 -17.23
C SER A 237 8.94 11.62 -16.20
N THR A 238 8.12 10.65 -16.49
CA THR A 238 8.06 9.35 -15.81
C THR A 238 8.70 8.24 -16.62
N ALA A 239 8.88 8.46 -17.94
CA ALA A 239 9.53 7.54 -18.86
C ALA A 239 10.93 8.07 -19.21
N LEU A 240 11.96 7.36 -18.81
CA LEU A 240 13.36 7.71 -19.02
C LEU A 240 13.96 6.80 -20.08
N THR A 241 14.67 7.39 -21.05
CA THR A 241 15.42 6.60 -22.03
C THR A 241 16.73 6.15 -21.39
N VAL A 242 16.96 4.84 -21.37
CA VAL A 242 18.20 4.23 -20.87
C VAL A 242 18.91 3.50 -22.01
N SER A 243 20.22 3.32 -21.89
CA SER A 243 20.94 2.36 -22.73
C SER A 243 20.39 0.97 -22.50
N ALA A 244 20.45 0.09 -23.50
CA ALA A 244 19.95 -1.27 -23.37
C ALA A 244 20.46 -1.92 -22.07
N ILE A 245 19.55 -2.26 -21.17
CA ILE A 245 19.91 -2.76 -19.85
C ILE A 245 20.31 -4.24 -19.89
N THR A 246 21.25 -4.61 -19.04
CA THR A 246 21.57 -6.01 -18.75
C THR A 246 20.77 -6.46 -17.55
N GLY A 247 20.03 -7.56 -17.68
CA GLY A 247 19.15 -8.06 -16.63
C GLY A 247 17.71 -7.53 -16.75
N THR A 248 16.93 -7.67 -15.69
CA THR A 248 15.50 -7.33 -15.64
C THR A 248 15.21 -6.43 -14.44
N LEU A 249 14.15 -5.63 -14.52
CA LEU A 249 13.58 -4.88 -13.39
C LEU A 249 12.13 -5.32 -13.16
N ALA A 250 11.77 -5.61 -11.92
CA ALA A 250 10.41 -5.92 -11.53
C ALA A 250 9.63 -4.64 -11.18
N VAL A 251 8.30 -4.69 -11.31
CA VAL A 251 7.44 -3.61 -10.79
C VAL A 251 7.61 -3.55 -9.28
N GLY A 252 7.93 -2.37 -8.75
CA GLY A 252 8.20 -2.19 -7.33
C GLY A 252 9.68 -2.29 -6.94
N ASP A 253 10.60 -2.48 -7.91
CA ASP A 253 12.02 -2.26 -7.70
C ASP A 253 12.31 -0.77 -7.47
N ILE A 254 13.29 -0.47 -6.65
CA ILE A 254 13.70 0.90 -6.36
C ILE A 254 15.06 1.14 -7.00
N VAL A 255 15.12 2.22 -7.78
CA VAL A 255 16.34 2.66 -8.48
C VAL A 255 16.75 4.06 -8.05
N THR A 256 18.04 4.35 -8.14
CA THR A 256 18.61 5.69 -7.96
C THR A 256 19.35 6.11 -9.19
N ILE A 257 19.43 7.42 -9.43
CA ILE A 257 20.12 8.01 -10.57
C ILE A 257 21.26 8.89 -10.02
N ALA A 258 22.48 8.69 -10.51
CA ALA A 258 23.64 9.43 -10.05
C ALA A 258 23.47 10.93 -10.32
N GLY A 259 23.79 11.76 -9.32
CA GLY A 259 23.71 13.22 -9.39
C GLY A 259 22.28 13.78 -9.27
N VAL A 260 21.30 12.95 -8.86
CA VAL A 260 19.91 13.36 -8.65
C VAL A 260 19.55 13.12 -7.19
N ASN A 261 19.41 14.19 -6.41
CA ASN A 261 19.07 14.07 -4.99
C ASN A 261 17.62 14.43 -4.72
N ALA A 262 17.12 13.90 -3.61
CA ALA A 262 15.82 14.24 -3.09
C ALA A 262 15.80 15.69 -2.58
N VAL A 263 14.63 16.33 -2.64
CA VAL A 263 14.41 17.67 -2.09
C VAL A 263 13.41 17.62 -0.94
N ASN A 264 13.61 18.49 0.02
CA ASN A 264 12.61 18.72 1.06
C ASN A 264 11.37 19.36 0.43
N ARG A 265 10.20 18.77 0.69
CA ARG A 265 8.94 19.18 0.05
C ARG A 265 8.55 20.64 0.36
N VAL A 266 8.86 21.12 1.56
CA VAL A 266 8.49 22.49 2.01
C VAL A 266 9.50 23.52 1.54
N THR A 267 10.79 23.27 1.81
CA THR A 267 11.85 24.25 1.55
C THR A 267 12.37 24.21 0.12
N LYS A 268 12.07 23.13 -0.64
CA LYS A 268 12.59 22.86 -1.99
C LYS A 268 14.12 22.82 -2.08
N LEU A 269 14.81 22.67 -0.94
CA LEU A 269 16.26 22.53 -0.88
C LEU A 269 16.67 21.05 -1.00
N SER A 270 17.82 20.80 -1.61
CA SER A 270 18.40 19.45 -1.70
C SER A 270 18.66 18.89 -0.31
N THR A 271 18.33 17.62 -0.11
CA THR A 271 18.63 16.88 1.13
C THR A 271 20.06 16.31 1.13
N GLY A 272 20.71 16.27 -0.02
CA GLY A 272 21.99 15.59 -0.25
C GLY A 272 21.88 14.06 -0.38
N GLU A 273 20.69 13.49 -0.16
CA GLU A 273 20.44 12.05 -0.30
C GLU A 273 19.96 11.72 -1.72
N PRO A 274 20.41 10.63 -2.34
CA PRO A 274 19.94 10.22 -3.67
C PRO A 274 18.43 10.03 -3.70
N ARG A 275 17.76 10.61 -4.70
CA ARG A 275 16.34 10.39 -4.89
C ARG A 275 16.09 8.95 -5.28
N GLN A 276 15.19 8.29 -4.56
CA GLN A 276 14.72 6.95 -4.86
C GLN A 276 13.49 7.02 -5.77
N PHE A 277 13.47 6.14 -6.77
CA PHE A 277 12.39 6.01 -7.74
C PHE A 277 11.91 4.57 -7.77
N VAL A 278 10.60 4.35 -7.73
CA VAL A 278 10.03 3.01 -7.92
C VAL A 278 9.77 2.75 -9.40
N VAL A 279 10.07 1.55 -9.84
CA VAL A 279 9.79 1.08 -11.21
C VAL A 279 8.32 0.73 -11.31
N THR A 280 7.60 1.40 -12.22
CA THR A 280 6.14 1.24 -12.40
C THR A 280 5.77 0.22 -13.47
N VAL A 281 6.67 -0.04 -14.42
CA VAL A 281 6.49 -1.03 -15.49
C VAL A 281 7.72 -1.93 -15.52
N ALA A 282 7.52 -3.24 -15.49
CA ALA A 282 8.62 -4.20 -15.54
C ALA A 282 9.45 -4.03 -16.81
N MET A 283 10.78 -4.14 -16.67
CA MET A 283 11.71 -4.10 -17.80
C MET A 283 12.34 -5.47 -18.03
N VAL A 284 12.33 -5.89 -19.27
CA VAL A 284 13.07 -7.08 -19.74
C VAL A 284 14.48 -6.68 -20.19
N ALA A 285 15.38 -7.66 -20.30
CA ALA A 285 16.72 -7.42 -20.84
C ALA A 285 16.66 -6.76 -22.23
N ASN A 286 17.60 -5.85 -22.49
CA ASN A 286 17.70 -5.01 -23.68
C ASN A 286 16.58 -3.96 -23.86
N ALA A 287 15.67 -3.78 -22.90
CA ALA A 287 14.72 -2.67 -22.95
C ALA A 287 15.46 -1.33 -22.78
N THR A 288 14.90 -0.28 -23.36
CA THR A 288 15.49 1.08 -23.40
C THR A 288 14.62 2.15 -22.77
N VAL A 289 13.44 1.79 -22.23
CA VAL A 289 12.55 2.74 -21.56
C VAL A 289 12.30 2.29 -20.13
N LEU A 290 12.74 3.11 -19.18
CA LEU A 290 12.55 2.93 -17.74
C LEU A 290 11.41 3.83 -17.27
N ASN A 291 10.31 3.23 -16.81
CA ASN A 291 9.18 3.97 -16.24
C ASN A 291 9.31 4.02 -14.72
N VAL A 292 9.29 5.23 -14.17
CA VAL A 292 9.52 5.49 -12.74
C VAL A 292 8.48 6.41 -12.12
N TYR A 293 8.34 6.31 -10.81
CA TYR A 293 7.62 7.25 -9.95
C TYR A 293 8.53 7.60 -8.74
N PRO A 294 8.57 8.87 -8.28
CA PRO A 294 7.88 10.04 -8.80
C PRO A 294 8.47 10.55 -10.13
N SER A 295 7.73 11.45 -10.76
CA SER A 295 8.23 12.14 -11.96
C SER A 295 9.45 13.01 -11.65
N LEU A 296 10.32 13.19 -12.60
CA LEU A 296 11.51 14.06 -12.51
C LEU A 296 11.14 15.53 -12.73
N VAL A 297 11.03 16.30 -11.63
CA VAL A 297 10.78 17.74 -11.67
C VAL A 297 11.94 18.45 -10.99
N PRO A 298 12.95 18.94 -11.75
CA PRO A 298 14.09 19.67 -11.20
C PRO A 298 13.74 21.13 -10.87
N SER A 299 14.62 21.82 -10.14
CA SER A 299 14.48 23.24 -9.77
C SER A 299 14.62 24.21 -10.93
N SER A 300 15.28 23.82 -12.02
CA SER A 300 15.56 24.72 -13.13
C SER A 300 14.44 24.73 -14.16
N THR A 301 14.03 25.92 -14.51
CA THR A 301 12.98 26.30 -15.45
C THR A 301 13.28 26.00 -16.92
N GLY A 302 14.26 25.16 -17.24
CA GLY A 302 14.81 25.02 -18.58
C GLY A 302 14.00 24.21 -19.59
N VAL A 303 12.91 23.56 -19.20
CA VAL A 303 12.16 22.69 -20.12
C VAL A 303 10.69 23.14 -20.20
N ALA A 304 10.31 23.60 -21.38
CA ALA A 304 8.95 24.07 -21.64
C ALA A 304 7.92 22.92 -21.54
N GLY A 305 6.79 23.19 -20.85
CA GLY A 305 5.61 22.33 -20.86
C GLY A 305 5.52 21.26 -19.76
N GLY A 306 6.40 21.29 -18.76
CA GLY A 306 6.34 20.40 -17.60
C GLY A 306 5.57 20.99 -16.40
N PRO A 307 5.39 20.21 -15.31
CA PRO A 307 4.81 20.69 -14.06
C PRO A 307 5.58 21.88 -13.49
N ALA A 308 4.87 22.78 -12.83
CA ALA A 308 5.46 23.98 -12.24
C ALA A 308 6.51 23.62 -11.16
N VAL A 309 7.50 24.51 -10.95
CA VAL A 309 8.61 24.34 -9.97
C VAL A 309 8.10 24.08 -8.55
N GLN A 310 6.90 24.51 -8.21
CA GLN A 310 6.25 24.20 -6.94
C GLN A 310 6.11 22.69 -6.65
N TYR A 311 6.08 21.85 -7.70
CA TYR A 311 6.03 20.38 -7.60
C TYR A 311 7.41 19.73 -7.74
N GLN A 312 8.48 20.46 -7.45
CA GLN A 312 9.85 19.96 -7.50
C GLN A 312 10.01 18.66 -6.70
N THR A 313 10.56 17.64 -7.35
CA THR A 313 10.82 16.31 -6.76
C THR A 313 12.31 16.01 -6.62
N VAL A 314 13.15 16.67 -7.41
CA VAL A 314 14.61 16.46 -7.46
C VAL A 314 15.35 17.79 -7.51
N ASP A 315 16.59 17.81 -7.03
CA ASP A 315 17.41 19.03 -7.00
C ASP A 315 17.95 19.43 -8.38
N ALA A 316 18.29 18.45 -9.21
CA ALA A 316 18.85 18.67 -10.54
C ALA A 316 18.31 17.67 -11.57
N SER A 317 18.33 18.05 -12.84
CA SER A 317 18.14 17.10 -13.94
C SER A 317 19.33 16.16 -14.02
N PRO A 318 19.11 14.85 -14.28
CA PRO A 318 20.21 13.93 -14.46
C PRO A 318 21.07 14.33 -15.66
N ALA A 319 22.38 14.12 -15.55
CA ALA A 319 23.29 14.31 -16.67
C ALA A 319 23.08 13.22 -17.74
N SER A 320 23.49 13.51 -18.97
CA SER A 320 23.62 12.47 -20.00
C SER A 320 24.61 11.41 -19.55
N ASN A 321 24.27 10.14 -19.77
CA ASN A 321 25.01 8.98 -19.28
C ASN A 321 25.10 8.85 -17.74
N ALA A 322 24.22 9.52 -16.99
CA ALA A 322 24.13 9.31 -15.54
C ALA A 322 23.84 7.85 -15.24
N THR A 323 24.55 7.29 -14.27
CA THR A 323 24.39 5.89 -13.87
C THR A 323 23.04 5.70 -13.15
N VAL A 324 22.29 4.71 -13.59
CA VAL A 324 21.09 4.20 -12.91
C VAL A 324 21.49 2.93 -12.16
N THR A 325 21.19 2.85 -10.88
CA THR A 325 21.56 1.72 -10.02
C THR A 325 20.34 1.19 -9.30
N LEU A 326 20.19 -0.15 -9.24
CA LEU A 326 19.21 -0.78 -8.37
C LEU A 326 19.60 -0.54 -6.91
N TYR A 327 18.69 -0.01 -6.10
CA TYR A 327 18.99 0.38 -4.72
C TYR A 327 19.35 -0.82 -3.83
N THR A 328 18.75 -1.97 -4.07
CA THR A 328 19.01 -3.24 -3.37
C THR A 328 20.02 -4.12 -4.10
N ASN A 329 21.01 -3.51 -4.76
CA ASN A 329 21.96 -4.24 -5.62
C ASN A 329 23.02 -5.00 -4.82
N ASN A 330 23.07 -6.32 -5.00
CA ASN A 330 24.17 -7.18 -4.57
C ASN A 330 24.78 -8.02 -5.71
N GLY A 331 24.48 -7.67 -6.95
CA GLY A 331 24.90 -8.43 -8.14
C GLY A 331 23.94 -9.56 -8.55
N ALA A 332 22.88 -9.82 -7.79
CA ALA A 332 21.88 -10.85 -8.05
C ALA A 332 20.48 -10.41 -7.61
N ALA A 333 19.46 -11.15 -8.02
CA ALA A 333 18.12 -10.96 -7.51
C ALA A 333 18.05 -11.29 -6.01
N GLN A 334 17.42 -10.42 -5.24
CA GLN A 334 17.22 -10.61 -3.80
C GLN A 334 15.74 -10.79 -3.48
N THR A 335 15.44 -11.71 -2.57
CA THR A 335 14.09 -11.91 -2.07
C THR A 335 14.01 -11.40 -0.63
N TYR A 336 13.04 -10.53 -0.36
CA TYR A 336 12.82 -9.95 0.96
C TYR A 336 11.33 -9.74 1.25
N ARG A 337 10.98 -9.57 2.54
CA ARG A 337 9.64 -9.18 2.98
C ARG A 337 9.52 -7.67 2.89
N LYS A 338 8.49 -7.18 2.21
CA LYS A 338 8.20 -5.75 2.11
C LYS A 338 7.35 -5.28 3.30
N SER A 339 7.93 -5.23 4.49
CA SER A 339 7.35 -4.46 5.60
C SER A 339 7.41 -2.97 5.27
N PHE A 340 6.49 -2.16 5.77
CA PHE A 340 6.53 -0.72 5.51
C PHE A 340 5.94 0.12 6.64
N ARG A 341 6.47 1.34 6.75
CA ARG A 341 5.95 2.42 7.59
C ARG A 341 5.15 3.37 6.73
N TYR A 342 3.98 3.80 7.20
CA TYR A 342 3.06 4.63 6.41
C TYR A 342 2.18 5.53 7.29
N ALA A 343 1.65 6.60 6.70
CA ALA A 343 0.54 7.34 7.27
C ALA A 343 -0.79 6.72 6.77
N PRO A 344 -1.83 6.55 7.62
CA PRO A 344 -3.10 5.92 7.20
C PRO A 344 -3.72 6.54 5.95
N GLN A 345 -3.65 7.88 5.82
CA GLN A 345 -4.18 8.61 4.67
C GLN A 345 -3.41 8.36 3.36
N ALA A 346 -2.27 7.63 3.40
CA ALA A 346 -1.53 7.31 2.19
C ALA A 346 -2.20 6.24 1.35
N ILE A 347 -2.88 5.30 2.00
CA ILE A 347 -3.58 4.18 1.34
C ILE A 347 -5.05 4.27 1.65
N THR A 348 -5.86 4.13 0.63
CA THR A 348 -7.29 4.15 0.77
C THR A 348 -7.95 2.94 0.16
N MET A 349 -9.02 2.50 0.79
CA MET A 349 -9.91 1.45 0.32
C MET A 349 -11.34 2.01 0.24
N ALA A 350 -12.02 1.73 -0.85
CA ALA A 350 -13.46 1.97 -0.95
C ALA A 350 -14.18 0.70 -1.34
N THR A 351 -15.40 0.52 -0.87
CA THR A 351 -16.25 -0.60 -1.25
C THR A 351 -17.51 -0.11 -1.94
N GLY A 352 -18.01 -0.90 -2.88
CA GLY A 352 -19.23 -0.60 -3.62
C GLY A 352 -20.40 -1.43 -3.14
N ASP A 353 -21.59 -0.84 -3.20
CA ASP A 353 -22.85 -1.49 -2.88
C ASP A 353 -23.31 -2.37 -4.04
N LEU A 354 -23.01 -3.67 -3.98
CA LEU A 354 -23.43 -4.61 -5.00
C LEU A 354 -24.97 -4.67 -5.10
N PRO A 355 -25.56 -4.75 -6.31
CA PRO A 355 -26.99 -4.84 -6.49
C PRO A 355 -27.55 -6.14 -5.90
N LEU A 356 -28.76 -6.06 -5.35
CA LEU A 356 -29.47 -7.21 -4.81
C LEU A 356 -30.35 -7.81 -5.92
N PRO A 357 -30.15 -9.10 -6.30
CA PRO A 357 -30.98 -9.77 -7.27
C PRO A 357 -32.44 -9.88 -6.78
N ALA A 358 -33.41 -9.67 -7.67
CA ALA A 358 -34.81 -9.93 -7.37
C ALA A 358 -35.07 -11.44 -7.29
N ASN A 359 -36.02 -11.85 -6.44
CA ASN A 359 -36.46 -13.25 -6.25
C ASN A 359 -35.41 -14.22 -5.67
N LYS A 360 -34.42 -13.71 -4.95
CA LYS A 360 -33.42 -14.49 -4.20
C LYS A 360 -33.43 -14.07 -2.74
N VAL A 361 -32.94 -14.96 -1.85
CA VAL A 361 -32.72 -14.62 -0.46
C VAL A 361 -31.41 -13.85 -0.39
N VAL A 362 -31.49 -12.54 -0.17
CA VAL A 362 -30.34 -11.65 -0.25
C VAL A 362 -30.34 -10.67 0.91
N ALA A 363 -29.14 -10.33 1.37
CA ALA A 363 -28.92 -9.26 2.33
C ALA A 363 -27.67 -8.47 1.97
N ARG A 364 -27.63 -7.21 2.39
CA ARG A 364 -26.46 -6.36 2.28
C ARG A 364 -26.37 -5.54 3.57
N HIS A 365 -25.20 -5.55 4.16
CA HIS A 365 -24.89 -4.75 5.34
C HIS A 365 -23.63 -3.93 5.12
N LYS A 366 -23.55 -2.79 5.83
CA LYS A 366 -22.40 -1.91 5.85
C LYS A 366 -21.93 -1.77 7.29
N TYR A 367 -20.62 -1.98 7.50
CA TYR A 367 -19.96 -1.80 8.78
C TYR A 367 -18.63 -1.10 8.57
N ASP A 368 -18.36 -0.04 9.31
CA ASP A 368 -17.14 0.76 9.24
C ASP A 368 -16.72 1.11 7.79
N ASN A 369 -17.69 1.61 7.01
CA ASN A 369 -17.58 1.95 5.59
C ASN A 369 -17.23 0.80 4.62
N VAL A 370 -17.29 -0.43 5.06
CA VAL A 370 -17.21 -1.61 4.21
C VAL A 370 -18.61 -2.13 3.92
N SER A 371 -18.91 -2.45 2.66
CA SER A 371 -20.19 -3.04 2.24
C SER A 371 -19.99 -4.48 1.80
N MET A 372 -20.80 -5.38 2.35
CA MET A 372 -20.81 -6.81 2.01
C MET A 372 -22.20 -7.26 1.63
N ARG A 373 -22.29 -8.09 0.60
CA ARG A 373 -23.53 -8.70 0.15
C ARG A 373 -23.50 -10.21 0.40
N ALA A 374 -24.60 -10.78 0.90
CA ALA A 374 -24.85 -12.21 0.96
C ALA A 374 -25.99 -12.58 0.02
N ILE A 375 -25.85 -13.69 -0.69
CA ILE A 375 -26.89 -14.27 -1.55
C ILE A 375 -26.98 -15.74 -1.21
N THR A 376 -28.20 -16.22 -0.94
CA THR A 376 -28.48 -17.65 -0.78
C THR A 376 -29.47 -18.09 -1.83
N ASP A 377 -29.16 -19.18 -2.50
CA ASP A 377 -30.00 -19.78 -3.54
C ASP A 377 -29.93 -21.29 -3.49
N TYR A 378 -31.08 -21.93 -3.79
CA TYR A 378 -31.19 -23.37 -3.84
C TYR A 378 -31.05 -23.91 -5.25
N MET A 379 -30.15 -24.87 -5.44
CA MET A 379 -29.91 -25.54 -6.71
C MET A 379 -30.67 -26.88 -6.76
N ILE A 380 -31.77 -26.91 -7.49
CA ILE A 380 -32.64 -28.10 -7.64
C ILE A 380 -31.86 -29.29 -8.26
N GLY A 381 -30.86 -29.02 -9.13
CA GLY A 381 -30.15 -30.09 -9.82
C GLY A 381 -29.16 -30.87 -8.96
N THR A 382 -28.75 -30.34 -7.83
CA THR A 382 -27.73 -30.92 -6.93
C THR A 382 -28.22 -31.07 -5.49
N ASP A 383 -29.48 -30.68 -5.18
CA ASP A 383 -30.04 -30.64 -3.84
C ASP A 383 -29.12 -29.91 -2.84
N GLN A 384 -28.65 -28.74 -3.21
CA GLN A 384 -27.72 -27.94 -2.42
C GLN A 384 -28.22 -26.50 -2.28
N GLU A 385 -28.05 -25.96 -1.09
CA GLU A 385 -28.20 -24.53 -0.83
C GLU A 385 -26.81 -23.87 -0.89
N ILE A 386 -26.64 -22.89 -1.78
CA ILE A 386 -25.38 -22.16 -1.95
C ILE A 386 -25.53 -20.78 -1.34
N THR A 387 -24.66 -20.49 -0.38
CA THR A 387 -24.52 -19.15 0.19
C THR A 387 -23.22 -18.53 -0.31
N ARG A 388 -23.35 -17.34 -0.89
CA ARG A 388 -22.26 -16.54 -1.42
C ARG A 388 -22.11 -15.24 -0.65
N LEU A 389 -20.92 -14.93 -0.20
CA LEU A 389 -20.55 -13.67 0.46
C LEU A 389 -19.58 -12.92 -0.43
N ASP A 390 -19.96 -11.71 -0.88
CA ASP A 390 -19.20 -10.89 -1.83
C ASP A 390 -18.87 -9.51 -1.26
N VAL A 391 -17.66 -9.05 -1.56
CA VAL A 391 -17.22 -7.66 -1.38
C VAL A 391 -16.70 -7.13 -2.70
N LEU A 392 -17.25 -6.00 -3.17
CA LEU A 392 -16.70 -5.23 -4.30
C LEU A 392 -15.83 -4.11 -3.74
N PHE A 393 -14.56 -4.08 -4.06
CA PHE A 393 -13.64 -3.07 -3.54
C PHE A 393 -12.70 -2.49 -4.59
N GLY A 394 -12.14 -1.35 -4.26
CA GLY A 394 -11.02 -0.74 -4.94
C GLY A 394 -10.06 -0.18 -3.92
N SER A 395 -8.78 -0.20 -4.22
CA SER A 395 -7.73 0.40 -3.39
C SER A 395 -6.87 1.34 -4.22
N LEU A 396 -6.38 2.37 -3.57
CA LEU A 396 -5.51 3.36 -4.20
C LEU A 396 -4.48 3.86 -3.20
N VAL A 397 -3.23 3.96 -3.64
CA VAL A 397 -2.22 4.72 -2.92
C VAL A 397 -2.29 6.17 -3.38
N ILE A 398 -2.79 7.03 -2.50
CA ILE A 398 -2.98 8.46 -2.81
C ILE A 398 -1.64 9.20 -2.75
N ARG A 399 -0.80 8.83 -1.77
CA ARG A 399 0.49 9.48 -1.52
C ARG A 399 1.59 8.45 -1.28
N PRO A 400 2.20 7.92 -2.35
CA PRO A 400 3.31 6.97 -2.21
C PRO A 400 4.50 7.53 -1.42
N GLU A 401 4.69 8.87 -1.43
CA GLU A 401 5.75 9.55 -0.68
C GLU A 401 5.57 9.46 0.84
N TRP A 402 4.34 9.21 1.31
CA TRP A 402 4.03 9.04 2.74
C TRP A 402 4.17 7.60 3.20
N MET A 403 4.87 6.81 2.42
CA MET A 403 5.16 5.42 2.70
C MET A 403 6.65 5.15 2.52
N CYS A 404 7.21 4.26 3.34
CA CYS A 404 8.60 3.84 3.26
C CYS A 404 8.71 2.35 3.51
N VAL A 405 9.30 1.61 2.57
CA VAL A 405 9.57 0.17 2.70
C VAL A 405 10.71 -0.03 3.69
N VAL A 406 10.56 -1.01 4.57
CA VAL A 406 11.60 -1.51 5.47
C VAL A 406 11.76 -3.00 5.15
N PRO A 407 12.72 -3.36 4.29
CA PRO A 407 12.89 -4.74 3.86
C PRO A 407 13.49 -5.60 4.96
N ASP A 408 13.06 -6.86 5.05
CA ASP A 408 13.65 -7.89 5.90
C ASP A 408 14.06 -9.10 5.08
N LYS A 409 15.21 -9.63 5.37
CA LYS A 409 15.74 -10.86 4.76
C LYS A 409 14.73 -12.02 4.93
N VAL A 410 14.49 -12.76 3.87
CA VAL A 410 13.66 -13.99 3.92
C VAL A 410 14.39 -15.14 4.57
#